data_5d210d31f60499ee7ef4dc75afc78c7a
#
_entry.id   5d210d31f60499ee7ef4dc75afc78c7a
#
_cell.length_a   1.000
_cell.length_b   1.000
_cell.length_c   1.000
_cell.angle_alpha   90.00
_cell.angle_beta   90.00
_cell.angle_gamma   90.00
#
_symmetry.space_group_name_H-M   'P 1'
#
loop_
_entity.id
_entity.type
_entity.pdbx_description
1 polymer ?
#
loop_
_entity_poly.entity_id
_entity_poly.type
_entity_poly.pdbx_seq_one_letter_code
_entity_poly.pdbx_strand_id
1 'polypeptide(L)'
;MSIITLVLIIIVALIVVSVIAFAIRIVPQSKAYVVERIGAYNRTCGVGLHILVPFLDRVANKVSLKEQVVDFAPQPVITKDNVTMQIDTVVYYQITDPRLFTYGVDRPINAIENLTATTLRNIIGDQTLTSRDIINSRMRSILDEATDPWGIKVHRVEVKNIIPPRDIQEAMEKQMRAERERREAILQAEGKKTAAILNAEGDKQSTILRAEAEKEAAIAKAEGQAEALRLVYEAQAKGITYINDAHPDQAYVTLQGFKALENLSKGDATKIIIPSELQGIAGLATTLKEVVTEKKDNK
;
A
#
# COMPACT_ATOMS: atom_id res chain seq x y z
N MET A 1 42.04 -56.82 57.53
CA MET A 1 40.99 -57.03 56.48
C MET A 1 41.60 -57.90 55.41
N SER A 2 41.01 -59.04 55.10
CA SER A 2 41.52 -59.87 53.99
C SER A 2 41.34 -59.19 52.65
N ILE A 3 42.23 -59.44 51.74
CA ILE A 3 42.18 -58.88 50.38
C ILE A 3 40.78 -59.13 49.72
N ILE A 4 40.22 -60.27 50.09
CA ILE A 4 38.88 -60.70 49.62
C ILE A 4 37.77 -59.76 50.10
N THR A 5 37.81 -59.28 51.36
CA THR A 5 36.81 -58.35 51.91
C THR A 5 36.93 -56.96 51.24
N LEU A 6 38.14 -56.55 50.96
CA LEU A 6 38.37 -55.28 50.27
C LEU A 6 37.82 -55.29 48.82
N VAL A 7 38.08 -56.38 48.10
CA VAL A 7 37.53 -56.55 46.70
C VAL A 7 36.01 -56.62 46.73
N LEU A 8 35.40 -57.30 47.71
CA LEU A 8 33.94 -57.38 47.80
C LEU A 8 33.31 -56.00 48.07
N ILE A 9 33.94 -55.16 48.93
CA ILE A 9 33.49 -53.82 49.23
C ILE A 9 33.55 -52.92 47.94
N ILE A 10 34.63 -53.02 47.17
CA ILE A 10 34.78 -52.26 45.91
C ILE A 10 33.70 -52.66 44.89
N ILE A 11 33.41 -53.99 44.78
CA ILE A 11 32.36 -54.46 43.86
C ILE A 11 30.98 -53.94 44.33
N VAL A 12 30.64 -53.99 45.56
CA VAL A 12 29.39 -53.47 46.11
C VAL A 12 29.29 -51.98 45.92
N ALA A 13 30.34 -51.19 46.16
CA ALA A 13 30.38 -49.76 45.92
C ALA A 13 30.16 -49.41 44.43
N LEU A 14 30.78 -50.16 43.52
CA LEU A 14 30.63 -49.96 42.08
C LEU A 14 29.19 -50.26 41.61
N ILE A 15 28.57 -51.34 42.19
CA ILE A 15 27.17 -51.66 41.94
C ILE A 15 26.26 -50.49 42.42
N VAL A 16 26.47 -50.00 43.64
CA VAL A 16 25.68 -48.89 44.22
C VAL A 16 25.82 -47.65 43.38
N VAL A 17 27.02 -47.26 42.97
CA VAL A 17 27.28 -46.10 42.07
C VAL A 17 26.59 -46.28 40.72
N SER A 18 26.65 -47.50 40.14
CA SER A 18 25.94 -47.80 38.90
C SER A 18 24.43 -47.65 39.03
N VAL A 19 23.85 -48.19 40.12
CA VAL A 19 22.40 -48.07 40.41
C VAL A 19 21.99 -46.60 40.56
N ILE A 20 22.79 -45.79 41.27
CA ILE A 20 22.51 -44.36 41.42
C ILE A 20 22.60 -43.64 40.07
N ALA A 21 23.61 -43.95 39.25
CA ALA A 21 23.76 -43.37 37.94
C ALA A 21 22.57 -43.67 36.99
N PHE A 22 22.03 -44.90 37.07
CA PHE A 22 20.82 -45.27 36.31
C PHE A 22 19.53 -44.68 36.90
N ALA A 23 19.51 -44.34 38.20
CA ALA A 23 18.35 -43.74 38.86
C ALA A 23 18.14 -42.27 38.45
N ILE A 24 19.20 -41.56 38.09
CA ILE A 24 19.14 -40.13 37.75
C ILE A 24 18.67 -39.98 36.32
N ARG A 25 17.55 -39.24 36.15
CA ARG A 25 17.01 -38.83 34.83
C ARG A 25 16.83 -37.32 34.75
N ILE A 26 17.40 -36.73 33.72
CA ILE A 26 17.27 -35.31 33.43
C ILE A 26 16.20 -35.17 32.35
N VAL A 27 15.16 -34.42 32.67
CA VAL A 27 14.07 -34.08 31.72
C VAL A 27 14.38 -32.74 31.07
N PRO A 28 14.57 -32.69 29.74
CA PRO A 28 14.83 -31.45 29.03
C PRO A 28 13.63 -30.48 29.06
N GLN A 29 13.91 -29.23 28.86
CA GLN A 29 12.87 -28.20 28.76
C GLN A 29 11.85 -28.53 27.64
N SER A 30 10.57 -28.24 27.92
CA SER A 30 9.44 -28.53 27.04
C SER A 30 9.18 -30.02 26.79
N LYS A 31 9.64 -30.91 27.68
CA LYS A 31 9.28 -32.33 27.71
C LYS A 31 8.74 -32.71 29.05
N ALA A 32 7.89 -33.75 29.08
CA ALA A 32 7.43 -34.40 30.29
C ALA A 32 7.55 -35.91 30.12
N TYR A 33 7.96 -36.60 31.19
CA TYR A 33 8.07 -38.05 31.18
C TYR A 33 6.99 -38.63 32.07
N VAL A 34 6.17 -39.51 31.52
CA VAL A 34 5.17 -40.26 32.26
C VAL A 34 5.83 -41.50 32.80
N VAL A 35 5.80 -41.67 34.13
CA VAL A 35 6.47 -42.74 34.86
C VAL A 35 5.44 -43.68 35.44
N GLU A 36 5.62 -44.97 35.14
CA GLU A 36 4.89 -46.11 35.72
C GLU A 36 5.71 -46.77 36.79
N ARG A 37 5.04 -47.25 37.82
CA ARG A 37 5.62 -48.12 38.82
C ARG A 37 4.86 -49.45 38.83
N ILE A 38 5.55 -50.54 38.43
CA ILE A 38 4.96 -51.89 38.36
C ILE A 38 3.65 -51.88 37.52
N GLY A 39 3.65 -51.17 36.37
CA GLY A 39 2.50 -51.11 35.47
C GLY A 39 1.39 -50.11 35.82
N ALA A 40 1.47 -49.45 36.99
CA ALA A 40 0.53 -48.39 37.35
C ALA A 40 1.13 -47.00 37.19
N TYR A 41 0.32 -46.02 36.80
CA TYR A 41 0.74 -44.62 36.75
C TYR A 41 1.22 -44.18 38.16
N ASN A 42 2.44 -43.66 38.22
CA ASN A 42 3.02 -43.16 39.48
C ASN A 42 3.03 -41.63 39.49
N ARG A 43 3.72 -41.01 38.52
CA ARG A 43 3.85 -39.55 38.44
C ARG A 43 4.26 -39.09 37.04
N THR A 44 4.03 -37.81 36.77
CA THR A 44 4.59 -37.12 35.60
C THR A 44 5.79 -36.30 36.03
N CYS A 45 6.96 -36.56 35.45
CA CYS A 45 8.19 -35.83 35.69
C CYS A 45 8.26 -34.63 34.72
N GLY A 46 8.18 -33.40 35.26
CA GLY A 46 8.40 -32.19 34.55
C GLY A 46 9.88 -31.91 34.29
N VAL A 47 10.21 -30.67 33.90
CA VAL A 47 11.58 -30.23 33.59
C VAL A 47 12.46 -30.31 34.84
N GLY A 48 13.68 -30.78 34.69
CA GLY A 48 14.68 -30.83 35.73
C GLY A 48 15.21 -32.24 36.03
N LEU A 49 15.84 -32.37 37.18
CA LEU A 49 16.46 -33.62 37.65
C LEU A 49 15.45 -34.43 38.46
N HIS A 50 15.22 -35.67 38.06
CA HIS A 50 14.35 -36.61 38.73
C HIS A 50 15.09 -37.90 39.06
N ILE A 51 14.78 -38.44 40.23
CA ILE A 51 15.31 -39.74 40.68
C ILE A 51 14.20 -40.78 40.50
N LEU A 52 14.49 -41.78 39.67
CA LEU A 52 13.63 -42.94 39.41
C LEU A 52 14.22 -44.14 40.10
N VAL A 53 13.38 -44.98 40.72
CA VAL A 53 13.83 -46.22 41.37
C VAL A 53 14.10 -47.25 40.28
N PRO A 54 15.36 -47.66 40.05
CA PRO A 54 15.68 -48.66 39.04
C PRO A 54 14.89 -49.95 39.30
N PHE A 55 14.51 -50.66 38.26
CA PHE A 55 13.68 -51.87 38.23
C PHE A 55 12.20 -51.70 38.57
N LEU A 56 11.82 -50.70 39.39
CA LEU A 56 10.42 -50.46 39.77
C LEU A 56 9.78 -49.39 38.87
N ASP A 57 10.52 -48.28 38.61
CA ASP A 57 10.03 -47.14 37.86
C ASP A 57 10.44 -47.27 36.37
N ARG A 58 9.45 -47.23 35.48
CA ARG A 58 9.64 -47.24 34.03
C ARG A 58 9.09 -45.97 33.41
N VAL A 59 9.84 -45.36 32.46
CA VAL A 59 9.30 -44.28 31.64
C VAL A 59 8.41 -44.88 30.56
N ALA A 60 7.10 -44.70 30.71
CA ALA A 60 6.08 -45.20 29.77
C ALA A 60 6.08 -44.37 28.50
N ASN A 61 6.10 -43.03 28.61
CA ASN A 61 6.08 -42.15 27.47
C ASN A 61 6.92 -40.87 27.72
N LYS A 62 7.52 -40.36 26.66
CA LYS A 62 8.27 -39.08 26.62
C LYS A 62 7.51 -38.09 25.77
N VAL A 63 6.73 -37.24 26.38
CA VAL A 63 5.81 -36.33 25.74
C VAL A 63 6.48 -34.98 25.49
N SER A 64 6.32 -34.43 24.29
CA SER A 64 6.71 -33.05 23.96
C SER A 64 5.56 -32.10 24.28
N LEU A 65 5.84 -31.06 25.08
CA LEU A 65 4.87 -30.02 25.43
C LEU A 65 4.90 -28.83 24.45
N LYS A 66 5.71 -28.92 23.39
CA LYS A 66 5.71 -27.92 22.33
C LYS A 66 4.50 -28.12 21.45
N GLU A 67 4.09 -27.03 20.82
CA GLU A 67 3.12 -27.12 19.73
C GLU A 67 3.67 -28.01 18.60
N GLN A 68 2.83 -28.90 18.14
CA GLN A 68 3.12 -29.87 17.09
C GLN A 68 2.15 -29.67 15.93
N VAL A 69 2.63 -29.97 14.74
CA VAL A 69 1.86 -29.87 13.49
C VAL A 69 1.77 -31.23 12.87
N VAL A 70 0.55 -31.64 12.50
CA VAL A 70 0.30 -32.88 11.77
C VAL A 70 -0.43 -32.55 10.48
N ASP A 71 0.11 -33.01 9.38
CA ASP A 71 -0.48 -32.92 8.03
C ASP A 71 -1.18 -34.25 7.73
N PHE A 72 -2.50 -34.22 7.55
CA PHE A 72 -3.30 -35.40 7.26
C PHE A 72 -3.48 -35.54 5.76
N ALA A 73 -3.44 -36.79 5.30
CA ALA A 73 -3.64 -37.11 3.89
C ALA A 73 -5.01 -36.63 3.36
N PRO A 74 -5.12 -36.35 2.05
CA PRO A 74 -6.37 -35.93 1.44
C PRO A 74 -7.52 -36.91 1.73
N GLN A 75 -8.61 -36.37 2.26
CA GLN A 75 -9.80 -37.15 2.58
C GLN A 75 -10.91 -36.86 1.56
N PRO A 76 -11.57 -37.91 1.03
CA PRO A 76 -12.71 -37.73 0.13
C PRO A 76 -13.93 -37.25 0.92
N VAL A 77 -14.49 -36.12 0.52
CA VAL A 77 -15.67 -35.50 1.12
C VAL A 77 -16.69 -35.21 0.01
N ILE A 78 -17.97 -35.45 0.30
CA ILE A 78 -19.08 -35.16 -0.62
C ILE A 78 -19.76 -33.87 -0.11
N THR A 79 -19.85 -32.88 -0.98
CA THR A 79 -20.57 -31.63 -0.69
C THR A 79 -22.08 -31.81 -0.84
N LYS A 80 -22.83 -30.80 -0.35
CA LYS A 80 -24.29 -30.73 -0.52
C LYS A 80 -24.73 -30.80 -1.99
N ASP A 81 -23.90 -30.29 -2.90
CA ASP A 81 -24.11 -30.33 -4.35
C ASP A 81 -23.77 -31.69 -4.98
N ASN A 82 -23.54 -32.72 -4.14
CA ASN A 82 -23.18 -34.09 -4.55
C ASN A 82 -21.85 -34.17 -5.34
N VAL A 83 -20.92 -33.27 -5.07
CA VAL A 83 -19.57 -33.27 -5.68
C VAL A 83 -18.60 -33.92 -4.71
N THR A 84 -17.88 -34.94 -5.15
CA THR A 84 -16.81 -35.56 -4.36
C THR A 84 -15.53 -34.75 -4.53
N MET A 85 -15.01 -34.20 -3.44
CA MET A 85 -13.75 -33.46 -3.41
C MET A 85 -12.74 -34.13 -2.50
N GLN A 86 -11.46 -33.92 -2.76
CA GLN A 86 -10.38 -34.30 -1.86
C GLN A 86 -9.88 -33.08 -1.11
N ILE A 87 -9.80 -33.21 0.21
CA ILE A 87 -9.46 -32.10 1.09
C ILE A 87 -8.36 -32.53 2.05
N ASP A 88 -7.26 -31.78 2.06
CA ASP A 88 -6.15 -31.96 3.00
C ASP A 88 -6.36 -31.02 4.19
N THR A 89 -6.00 -31.50 5.37
CA THR A 89 -6.08 -30.70 6.60
C THR A 89 -4.79 -30.76 7.38
N VAL A 90 -4.44 -29.61 7.97
CA VAL A 90 -3.31 -29.47 8.89
C VAL A 90 -3.86 -29.08 10.25
N VAL A 91 -3.43 -29.81 11.27
CA VAL A 91 -3.84 -29.58 12.65
C VAL A 91 -2.65 -29.17 13.50
N TYR A 92 -2.77 -28.03 14.17
CA TYR A 92 -1.82 -27.52 15.15
C TYR A 92 -2.34 -27.82 16.55
N TYR A 93 -1.60 -28.62 17.28
CA TYR A 93 -2.01 -29.06 18.61
C TYR A 93 -0.86 -29.02 19.59
N GLN A 94 -1.19 -28.95 20.87
CA GLN A 94 -0.26 -28.99 21.96
C GLN A 94 -0.76 -29.97 23.00
N ILE A 95 0.16 -30.72 23.61
CA ILE A 95 -0.17 -31.64 24.71
C ILE A 95 -0.15 -30.85 26.01
N THR A 96 -1.30 -30.75 26.68
CA THR A 96 -1.50 -30.02 27.92
C THR A 96 -1.34 -30.96 29.13
N ASP A 97 -1.86 -32.17 29.02
CA ASP A 97 -1.72 -33.19 30.06
C ASP A 97 -1.05 -34.47 29.54
N PRO A 98 0.23 -34.70 29.88
CA PRO A 98 0.97 -35.89 29.46
C PRO A 98 0.37 -37.21 29.94
N ARG A 99 -0.33 -37.20 31.07
CA ARG A 99 -0.98 -38.41 31.64
C ARG A 99 -2.18 -38.79 30.75
N LEU A 100 -3.07 -37.84 30.51
CA LEU A 100 -4.25 -38.09 29.67
C LEU A 100 -3.85 -38.43 28.22
N PHE A 101 -2.80 -37.80 27.70
CA PHE A 101 -2.25 -38.15 26.39
C PHE A 101 -1.72 -39.59 26.31
N THR A 102 -1.17 -40.11 27.40
CA THR A 102 -0.57 -41.47 27.42
C THR A 102 -1.60 -42.55 27.67
N TYR A 103 -2.65 -42.29 28.45
CA TYR A 103 -3.61 -43.30 28.89
C TYR A 103 -5.05 -43.04 28.45
N GLY A 104 -5.38 -41.82 27.95
CA GLY A 104 -6.73 -41.46 27.60
C GLY A 104 -7.21 -42.09 26.31
N VAL A 105 -6.29 -42.30 25.35
CA VAL A 105 -6.63 -42.91 24.07
C VAL A 105 -5.46 -43.71 23.51
N ASP A 106 -5.75 -44.82 22.86
CA ASP A 106 -4.73 -45.54 22.09
C ASP A 106 -4.48 -44.82 20.77
N ARG A 107 -3.23 -44.52 20.45
CA ARG A 107 -2.78 -43.81 19.26
C ARG A 107 -3.48 -42.44 19.04
N PRO A 108 -3.18 -41.45 19.91
CA PRO A 108 -3.84 -40.14 19.88
C PRO A 108 -3.86 -39.46 18.52
N ILE A 109 -2.78 -39.55 17.76
CA ILE A 109 -2.66 -38.92 16.41
C ILE A 109 -3.65 -39.52 15.43
N ASN A 110 -3.75 -40.86 15.39
CA ASN A 110 -4.73 -41.52 14.52
C ASN A 110 -6.17 -41.23 14.93
N ALA A 111 -6.41 -41.05 16.22
CA ALA A 111 -7.71 -40.64 16.73
C ALA A 111 -8.09 -39.22 16.28
N ILE A 112 -7.14 -38.27 16.33
CA ILE A 112 -7.32 -36.92 15.79
C ILE A 112 -7.57 -36.95 14.28
N GLU A 113 -6.83 -37.78 13.53
CA GLU A 113 -6.99 -37.94 12.08
C GLU A 113 -8.43 -38.36 11.73
N ASN A 114 -8.91 -39.44 12.36
CA ASN A 114 -10.26 -39.96 12.12
C ASN A 114 -11.35 -38.97 12.53
N LEU A 115 -11.13 -38.29 13.67
CA LEU A 115 -12.04 -37.24 14.15
C LEU A 115 -12.06 -36.05 13.18
N THR A 116 -10.90 -35.62 12.69
CA THR A 116 -10.77 -34.56 11.70
C THR A 116 -11.51 -34.93 10.39
N ALA A 117 -11.28 -36.14 9.89
CA ALA A 117 -11.94 -36.64 8.67
C ALA A 117 -13.48 -36.68 8.81
N THR A 118 -13.97 -37.15 9.98
CA THR A 118 -15.41 -37.23 10.24
C THR A 118 -16.04 -35.86 10.42
N THR A 119 -15.39 -34.98 11.15
CA THR A 119 -15.84 -33.60 11.38
C THR A 119 -15.86 -32.81 10.08
N LEU A 120 -14.80 -32.93 9.26
CA LEU A 120 -14.71 -32.30 7.95
C LEU A 120 -15.86 -32.74 7.03
N ARG A 121 -16.17 -34.06 7.01
CA ARG A 121 -17.26 -34.60 6.22
C ARG A 121 -18.61 -34.05 6.65
N ASN A 122 -18.85 -33.93 7.95
CA ASN A 122 -20.08 -33.37 8.48
C ASN A 122 -20.23 -31.87 8.15
N ILE A 123 -19.17 -31.08 8.37
CA ILE A 123 -19.23 -29.63 8.11
C ILE A 123 -19.43 -29.32 6.63
N ILE A 124 -18.75 -30.05 5.75
CA ILE A 124 -18.84 -29.80 4.29
C ILE A 124 -20.10 -30.40 3.70
N GLY A 125 -20.57 -31.53 4.23
CA GLY A 125 -21.83 -32.12 3.80
C GLY A 125 -23.06 -31.26 4.08
N ASP A 126 -23.02 -30.44 5.13
CA ASP A 126 -24.12 -29.55 5.52
C ASP A 126 -24.11 -28.18 4.78
N GLN A 127 -23.01 -27.78 4.19
CA GLN A 127 -22.85 -26.43 3.64
C GLN A 127 -22.45 -26.44 2.15
N THR A 128 -23.01 -25.50 1.39
CA THR A 128 -22.38 -25.01 0.16
C THR A 128 -21.05 -24.37 0.53
N LEU A 129 -20.01 -24.51 -0.32
CA LEU A 129 -18.63 -24.03 -0.12
C LEU A 129 -18.58 -22.64 0.54
N THR A 130 -18.68 -22.63 1.84
CA THR A 130 -18.57 -21.42 2.67
C THR A 130 -17.07 -21.08 2.82
N SER A 131 -16.77 -19.85 3.21
CA SER A 131 -15.38 -19.41 3.36
C SER A 131 -14.57 -20.37 4.24
N ARG A 132 -13.33 -20.66 3.87
CA ARG A 132 -12.41 -21.54 4.60
C ARG A 132 -12.32 -21.18 6.08
N ASP A 133 -12.40 -19.89 6.40
CA ASP A 133 -12.30 -19.40 7.79
C ASP A 133 -13.41 -19.94 8.68
N ILE A 134 -14.64 -20.06 8.16
CA ILE A 134 -15.78 -20.61 8.91
C ILE A 134 -15.58 -22.12 9.14
N ILE A 135 -15.11 -22.84 8.12
CA ILE A 135 -14.81 -24.27 8.23
C ILE A 135 -13.70 -24.48 9.27
N ASN A 136 -12.60 -23.77 9.18
CA ASN A 136 -11.46 -23.84 10.10
C ASN A 136 -11.88 -23.56 11.55
N SER A 137 -12.70 -22.52 11.76
CA SER A 137 -13.18 -22.14 13.09
C SER A 137 -14.09 -23.20 13.71
N ARG A 138 -15.02 -23.76 12.94
CA ARG A 138 -15.90 -24.84 13.39
C ARG A 138 -15.14 -26.12 13.66
N MET A 139 -14.23 -26.52 12.77
CA MET A 139 -13.38 -27.68 12.97
C MET A 139 -12.56 -27.55 14.23
N ARG A 140 -11.93 -26.39 14.44
CA ARG A 140 -11.15 -26.14 15.67
C ARG A 140 -12.00 -26.33 16.92
N SER A 141 -13.20 -25.74 16.96
CA SER A 141 -14.07 -25.84 18.14
C SER A 141 -14.48 -27.27 18.46
N ILE A 142 -14.88 -28.05 17.45
CA ILE A 142 -15.30 -29.45 17.64
C ILE A 142 -14.10 -30.34 18.00
N LEU A 143 -12.98 -30.13 17.34
CA LEU A 143 -11.77 -30.92 17.63
C LEU A 143 -11.22 -30.63 19.02
N ASP A 144 -11.15 -29.36 19.43
CA ASP A 144 -10.65 -28.95 20.76
C ASP A 144 -11.51 -29.57 21.88
N GLU A 145 -12.84 -29.49 21.76
CA GLU A 145 -13.77 -30.11 22.72
C GLU A 145 -13.62 -31.64 22.78
N ALA A 146 -13.47 -32.29 21.63
CA ALA A 146 -13.36 -33.74 21.57
C ALA A 146 -11.98 -34.29 22.03
N THR A 147 -10.91 -33.49 21.92
CA THR A 147 -9.54 -33.88 22.29
C THR A 147 -9.14 -33.47 23.70
N ASP A 148 -9.91 -32.60 24.37
CA ASP A 148 -9.67 -32.18 25.76
C ASP A 148 -9.58 -33.36 26.74
N PRO A 149 -10.45 -34.40 26.69
CA PRO A 149 -10.32 -35.60 27.52
C PRO A 149 -9.03 -36.40 27.32
N TRP A 150 -8.35 -36.20 26.21
CA TRP A 150 -7.07 -36.85 25.89
C TRP A 150 -5.87 -36.00 26.29
N GLY A 151 -6.09 -34.84 26.94
CA GLY A 151 -5.05 -33.90 27.31
C GLY A 151 -4.35 -33.23 26.14
N ILE A 152 -5.07 -33.06 25.03
CA ILE A 152 -4.59 -32.41 23.80
C ILE A 152 -5.43 -31.16 23.56
N LYS A 153 -4.76 -30.05 23.35
CA LYS A 153 -5.39 -28.78 22.97
C LYS A 153 -5.13 -28.48 21.52
N VAL A 154 -6.20 -28.27 20.75
CA VAL A 154 -6.13 -27.89 19.33
C VAL A 154 -6.15 -26.37 19.23
N HIS A 155 -5.04 -25.79 18.79
CA HIS A 155 -4.90 -24.35 18.63
C HIS A 155 -5.51 -23.86 17.34
N ARG A 156 -5.22 -24.57 16.23
CA ARG A 156 -5.63 -24.18 14.90
C ARG A 156 -5.81 -25.40 14.00
N VAL A 157 -6.81 -25.30 13.14
CA VAL A 157 -7.04 -26.27 12.07
C VAL A 157 -7.13 -25.50 10.76
N GLU A 158 -6.43 -25.97 9.77
CA GLU A 158 -6.41 -25.32 8.45
C GLU A 158 -6.71 -26.33 7.35
N VAL A 159 -7.63 -25.96 6.49
CA VAL A 159 -7.86 -26.64 5.21
C VAL A 159 -6.82 -26.15 4.21
N LYS A 160 -5.92 -27.05 3.81
CA LYS A 160 -4.79 -26.74 2.94
C LYS A 160 -5.21 -26.67 1.47
N ASN A 161 -5.68 -27.78 0.91
CA ASN A 161 -6.14 -27.85 -0.46
C ASN A 161 -7.56 -28.42 -0.54
N ILE A 162 -8.34 -27.88 -1.47
CA ILE A 162 -9.63 -28.41 -1.85
C ILE A 162 -9.52 -28.74 -3.33
N ILE A 163 -9.49 -30.02 -3.65
CA ILE A 163 -9.27 -30.52 -5.02
C ILE A 163 -10.59 -31.10 -5.52
N PRO A 164 -11.35 -30.37 -6.35
CA PRO A 164 -12.53 -30.88 -7.00
C PRO A 164 -12.18 -31.86 -8.15
N PRO A 165 -13.10 -32.68 -8.63
CA PRO A 165 -12.93 -33.47 -9.85
C PRO A 165 -12.61 -32.57 -11.04
N ARG A 166 -11.87 -33.12 -12.02
CA ARG A 166 -11.40 -32.36 -13.20
C ARG A 166 -12.53 -31.68 -13.97
N ASP A 167 -13.64 -32.33 -14.16
CA ASP A 167 -14.79 -31.78 -14.89
C ASP A 167 -15.37 -30.53 -14.22
N ILE A 168 -15.43 -30.56 -12.89
CA ILE A 168 -15.90 -29.43 -12.08
C ILE A 168 -14.86 -28.31 -12.08
N GLN A 169 -13.58 -28.66 -11.99
CA GLN A 169 -12.50 -27.69 -12.04
C GLN A 169 -12.52 -26.92 -13.37
N GLU A 170 -12.64 -27.61 -14.50
CA GLU A 170 -12.74 -26.98 -15.82
C GLU A 170 -13.96 -26.07 -15.94
N ALA A 171 -15.12 -26.49 -15.43
CA ALA A 171 -16.32 -25.68 -15.43
C ALA A 171 -16.17 -24.42 -14.58
N MET A 172 -15.61 -24.57 -13.38
CA MET A 172 -15.31 -23.43 -12.48
C MET A 172 -14.29 -22.47 -13.10
N GLU A 173 -13.23 -22.98 -13.73
CA GLU A 173 -12.24 -22.15 -14.42
C GLU A 173 -12.87 -21.33 -15.55
N LYS A 174 -13.73 -21.95 -16.36
CA LYS A 174 -14.47 -21.26 -17.43
C LYS A 174 -15.39 -20.17 -16.85
N GLN A 175 -16.14 -20.51 -15.81
CA GLN A 175 -17.03 -19.56 -15.14
C GLN A 175 -16.25 -18.40 -14.53
N MET A 176 -15.15 -18.67 -13.82
CA MET A 176 -14.31 -17.63 -13.23
C MET A 176 -13.66 -16.75 -14.28
N ARG A 177 -13.25 -17.33 -15.41
CA ARG A 177 -12.70 -16.56 -16.54
C ARG A 177 -13.76 -15.59 -17.10
N ALA A 178 -14.96 -16.09 -17.40
CA ALA A 178 -16.04 -15.27 -17.90
C ALA A 178 -16.44 -14.14 -16.93
N GLU A 179 -16.46 -14.43 -15.63
CA GLU A 179 -16.76 -13.42 -14.61
C GLU A 179 -15.64 -12.37 -14.49
N ARG A 180 -14.38 -12.78 -14.60
CA ARG A 180 -13.25 -11.82 -14.65
C ARG A 180 -13.30 -10.94 -15.89
N GLU A 181 -13.54 -11.52 -17.06
CA GLU A 181 -13.68 -10.78 -18.32
C GLU A 181 -14.85 -9.78 -18.25
N ARG A 182 -15.97 -10.21 -17.69
CA ARG A 182 -17.13 -9.32 -17.46
C ARG A 182 -16.78 -8.15 -16.54
N ARG A 183 -16.13 -8.43 -15.38
CA ARG A 183 -15.72 -7.38 -14.44
C ARG A 183 -14.69 -6.45 -15.06
N GLU A 184 -13.74 -6.97 -15.81
CA GLU A 184 -12.74 -6.18 -16.52
C GLU A 184 -13.40 -5.24 -17.52
N ALA A 185 -14.36 -5.73 -18.33
CA ALA A 185 -15.09 -4.91 -19.28
C ALA A 185 -15.88 -3.79 -18.60
N ILE A 186 -16.53 -4.07 -17.46
CA ILE A 186 -17.26 -3.06 -16.68
C ILE A 186 -16.30 -2.00 -16.14
N LEU A 187 -15.23 -2.42 -15.47
CA LEU A 187 -14.23 -1.50 -14.91
C LEU A 187 -13.54 -0.64 -16.00
N GLN A 188 -13.29 -1.22 -17.17
CA GLN A 188 -12.73 -0.50 -18.29
C GLN A 188 -13.72 0.56 -18.84
N ALA A 189 -15.02 0.20 -18.95
CA ALA A 189 -16.04 1.13 -19.39
C ALA A 189 -16.26 2.26 -18.36
N GLU A 190 -16.30 1.96 -17.08
CA GLU A 190 -16.36 2.95 -15.99
C GLU A 190 -15.14 3.85 -15.97
N GLY A 191 -13.94 3.28 -16.13
CA GLY A 191 -12.69 4.03 -16.23
C GLY A 191 -12.68 5.00 -17.41
N LYS A 192 -13.11 4.56 -18.60
CA LYS A 192 -13.24 5.41 -19.78
C LYS A 192 -14.26 6.53 -19.58
N LYS A 193 -15.43 6.21 -18.98
CA LYS A 193 -16.45 7.21 -18.65
C LYS A 193 -15.91 8.27 -17.69
N THR A 194 -15.27 7.84 -16.61
CA THR A 194 -14.71 8.75 -15.59
C THR A 194 -13.61 9.62 -16.19
N ALA A 195 -12.72 9.03 -16.98
CA ALA A 195 -11.67 9.77 -17.68
C ALA A 195 -12.24 10.82 -18.66
N ALA A 196 -13.27 10.47 -19.43
CA ALA A 196 -13.94 11.40 -20.33
C ALA A 196 -14.59 12.57 -19.60
N ILE A 197 -15.26 12.31 -18.46
CA ILE A 197 -15.86 13.36 -17.62
C ILE A 197 -14.78 14.28 -17.05
N LEU A 198 -13.74 13.73 -16.45
CA LEU A 198 -12.63 14.51 -15.88
C LEU A 198 -11.91 15.36 -16.92
N ASN A 199 -11.69 14.81 -18.11
CA ASN A 199 -11.09 15.58 -19.23
C ASN A 199 -12.00 16.74 -19.65
N ALA A 200 -13.30 16.49 -19.82
CA ALA A 200 -14.26 17.53 -20.19
C ALA A 200 -14.40 18.62 -19.11
N GLU A 201 -14.38 18.24 -17.84
CA GLU A 201 -14.36 19.19 -16.72
C GLU A 201 -13.06 20.00 -16.69
N GLY A 202 -11.92 19.36 -16.90
CA GLY A 202 -10.61 20.00 -17.01
C GLY A 202 -10.54 21.00 -18.16
N ASP A 203 -11.03 20.63 -19.34
CA ASP A 203 -11.10 21.51 -20.51
C ASP A 203 -12.02 22.71 -20.28
N LYS A 204 -13.19 22.47 -19.68
CA LYS A 204 -14.10 23.53 -19.26
C LYS A 204 -13.44 24.51 -18.30
N GLN A 205 -12.82 23.99 -17.24
CA GLN A 205 -12.16 24.81 -16.24
C GLN A 205 -10.98 25.59 -16.83
N SER A 206 -10.18 24.94 -17.68
CA SER A 206 -9.08 25.57 -18.40
C SER A 206 -9.56 26.72 -19.30
N THR A 207 -10.67 26.53 -20.03
CA THR A 207 -11.25 27.55 -20.89
C THR A 207 -11.77 28.73 -20.08
N ILE A 208 -12.46 28.49 -18.96
CA ILE A 208 -12.94 29.54 -18.06
C ILE A 208 -11.76 30.36 -17.51
N LEU A 209 -10.75 29.69 -16.96
CA LEU A 209 -9.58 30.34 -16.39
C LEU A 209 -8.81 31.19 -17.44
N ARG A 210 -8.72 30.69 -18.68
CA ARG A 210 -8.11 31.47 -19.76
C ARG A 210 -8.90 32.73 -20.09
N ALA A 211 -10.23 32.60 -20.20
CA ALA A 211 -11.09 33.75 -20.51
C ALA A 211 -11.07 34.79 -19.35
N GLU A 212 -11.04 34.33 -18.10
CA GLU A 212 -10.88 35.22 -16.94
C GLU A 212 -9.52 35.91 -16.93
N ALA A 213 -8.44 35.19 -17.19
CA ALA A 213 -7.09 35.75 -17.28
C ALA A 213 -6.95 36.77 -18.43
N GLU A 214 -7.53 36.50 -19.61
CA GLU A 214 -7.57 37.43 -20.72
C GLU A 214 -8.37 38.70 -20.38
N LYS A 215 -9.51 38.55 -19.70
CA LYS A 215 -10.30 39.69 -19.22
C LYS A 215 -9.52 40.54 -18.25
N GLU A 216 -8.91 39.93 -17.23
CA GLU A 216 -8.11 40.65 -16.24
C GLU A 216 -6.90 41.37 -16.89
N ALA A 217 -6.20 40.65 -17.78
CA ALA A 217 -5.09 41.24 -18.54
C ALA A 217 -5.51 42.42 -19.43
N ALA A 218 -6.69 42.33 -20.07
CA ALA A 218 -7.23 43.39 -20.87
C ALA A 218 -7.62 44.64 -20.04
N ILE A 219 -8.24 44.39 -18.85
CA ILE A 219 -8.60 45.47 -17.91
C ILE A 219 -7.32 46.13 -17.38
N ALA A 220 -6.35 45.37 -16.89
CA ALA A 220 -5.11 45.91 -16.36
C ALA A 220 -4.33 46.70 -17.42
N LYS A 221 -4.33 46.24 -18.69
CA LYS A 221 -3.74 46.97 -19.81
C LYS A 221 -4.46 48.26 -20.11
N ALA A 222 -5.79 48.25 -20.11
CA ALA A 222 -6.59 49.46 -20.35
C ALA A 222 -6.43 50.48 -19.21
N GLU A 223 -6.42 50.02 -17.96
CA GLU A 223 -6.15 50.87 -16.81
C GLU A 223 -4.75 51.51 -16.85
N GLY A 224 -3.73 50.67 -17.19
CA GLY A 224 -2.36 51.14 -17.34
C GLY A 224 -2.23 52.17 -18.48
N GLN A 225 -2.95 51.99 -19.60
CA GLN A 225 -2.97 52.96 -20.69
C GLN A 225 -3.69 54.25 -20.31
N ALA A 226 -4.82 54.13 -19.62
CA ALA A 226 -5.58 55.33 -19.15
C ALA A 226 -4.75 56.15 -18.17
N GLU A 227 -4.07 55.49 -17.23
CA GLU A 227 -3.20 56.15 -16.26
C GLU A 227 -1.99 56.82 -16.93
N ALA A 228 -1.34 56.10 -17.86
CA ALA A 228 -0.25 56.65 -18.63
C ALA A 228 -0.68 57.91 -19.43
N LEU A 229 -1.87 57.85 -20.10
CA LEU A 229 -2.42 58.94 -20.83
C LEU A 229 -2.78 60.14 -19.88
N ARG A 230 -3.35 59.86 -18.72
CA ARG A 230 -3.63 60.86 -17.69
C ARG A 230 -2.35 61.58 -17.27
N LEU A 231 -1.30 60.86 -16.97
CA LEU A 231 -0.01 61.43 -16.57
C LEU A 231 0.61 62.30 -17.67
N VAL A 232 0.50 61.84 -18.92
CA VAL A 232 0.99 62.62 -20.10
C VAL A 232 0.22 63.92 -20.21
N TYR A 233 -1.12 63.92 -20.12
CA TYR A 233 -1.92 65.14 -20.24
C TYR A 233 -1.73 66.08 -19.01
N GLU A 234 -1.57 65.52 -17.81
CA GLU A 234 -1.20 66.35 -16.65
C GLU A 234 0.16 67.03 -16.81
N ALA A 235 1.15 66.26 -17.32
CA ALA A 235 2.46 66.83 -17.62
C ALA A 235 2.41 67.91 -18.71
N GLN A 236 1.60 67.70 -19.76
CA GLN A 236 1.40 68.69 -20.81
C GLN A 236 0.68 69.93 -20.30
N ALA A 237 -0.37 69.76 -19.47
CA ALA A 237 -1.09 70.88 -18.87
C ALA A 237 -0.17 71.74 -17.99
N LYS A 238 0.65 71.09 -17.15
CA LYS A 238 1.69 71.78 -16.36
C LYS A 238 2.70 72.48 -17.25
N GLY A 239 3.13 71.86 -18.35
CA GLY A 239 4.03 72.46 -19.32
C GLY A 239 3.43 73.72 -19.94
N ILE A 240 2.15 73.66 -20.36
CA ILE A 240 1.42 74.82 -20.92
C ILE A 240 1.28 75.94 -19.86
N THR A 241 0.97 75.60 -18.59
CA THR A 241 0.89 76.56 -17.51
C THR A 241 2.23 77.29 -17.31
N TYR A 242 3.35 76.54 -17.27
CA TYR A 242 4.68 77.13 -17.17
C TYR A 242 5.05 78.02 -18.37
N ILE A 243 4.62 77.68 -19.57
CA ILE A 243 4.84 78.51 -20.75
C ILE A 243 4.01 79.78 -20.67
N ASN A 244 2.74 79.71 -20.23
CA ASN A 244 1.88 80.86 -20.07
C ASN A 244 2.38 81.81 -18.97
N ASP A 245 2.84 81.27 -17.84
CA ASP A 245 3.38 82.06 -16.73
C ASP A 245 4.70 82.76 -17.09
N ALA A 246 5.47 82.19 -18.01
CA ALA A 246 6.73 82.74 -18.50
C ALA A 246 6.53 83.89 -19.52
N HIS A 247 5.29 84.21 -19.96
CA HIS A 247 4.95 85.24 -20.96
C HIS A 247 5.89 85.24 -22.17
N PRO A 248 5.92 84.16 -22.99
CA PRO A 248 6.91 83.96 -24.03
C PRO A 248 6.76 85.07 -25.08
N ASP A 249 7.88 85.70 -25.50
CA ASP A 249 7.96 86.68 -26.60
C ASP A 249 7.67 86.02 -27.92
N GLN A 250 7.19 86.83 -28.90
CA GLN A 250 6.87 86.40 -30.29
C GLN A 250 8.02 85.60 -30.94
N ALA A 251 9.26 86.02 -30.60
CA ALA A 251 10.47 85.28 -31.05
C ALA A 251 10.55 83.85 -30.60
N TYR A 252 10.12 83.52 -29.39
CA TYR A 252 10.10 82.13 -28.81
C TYR A 252 9.06 81.24 -29.50
N VAL A 253 7.86 81.80 -29.79
CA VAL A 253 6.80 81.07 -30.51
C VAL A 253 7.25 80.70 -31.89
N THR A 254 7.93 81.62 -32.58
CA THR A 254 8.47 81.42 -33.94
C THR A 254 9.58 80.36 -33.92
N LEU A 255 10.48 80.36 -32.90
CA LEU A 255 11.52 79.35 -32.76
C LEU A 255 10.94 77.94 -32.49
N GLN A 256 9.87 77.84 -31.72
CA GLN A 256 9.16 76.58 -31.49
C GLN A 256 8.47 76.06 -32.74
N GLY A 257 7.90 76.96 -33.56
CA GLY A 257 7.37 76.66 -34.91
C GLY A 257 8.42 76.03 -35.80
N PHE A 258 9.64 76.59 -35.83
CA PHE A 258 10.73 76.02 -36.61
C PHE A 258 11.18 74.64 -36.09
N LYS A 259 11.24 74.43 -34.80
CA LYS A 259 11.53 73.10 -34.22
C LYS A 259 10.45 72.06 -34.55
N ALA A 260 9.16 72.45 -34.56
CA ALA A 260 8.08 71.60 -34.98
C ALA A 260 8.21 71.23 -36.48
N LEU A 261 8.59 72.14 -37.35
CA LEU A 261 8.87 71.90 -38.78
C LEU A 261 10.10 70.98 -38.91
N GLU A 262 11.14 71.16 -38.18
CA GLU A 262 12.31 70.28 -38.18
C GLU A 262 11.93 68.80 -37.76
N ASN A 263 11.10 68.65 -36.75
CA ASN A 263 10.62 67.32 -36.37
C ASN A 263 9.73 66.69 -37.45
N LEU A 264 8.89 67.50 -38.14
CA LEU A 264 8.12 67.00 -39.28
C LEU A 264 9.01 66.57 -40.47
N SER A 265 10.12 67.27 -40.69
CA SER A 265 11.08 66.91 -41.77
C SER A 265 11.85 65.64 -41.53
N LYS A 266 11.94 65.17 -40.25
CA LYS A 266 12.60 63.92 -39.84
C LYS A 266 11.67 62.72 -39.84
N GLY A 267 10.38 62.92 -40.13
CA GLY A 267 9.39 61.86 -40.25
C GLY A 267 9.36 61.22 -41.60
N ASP A 268 9.13 59.89 -41.72
CA ASP A 268 9.04 59.13 -42.99
C ASP A 268 7.75 59.43 -43.81
N ALA A 269 7.00 60.44 -43.47
CA ALA A 269 5.72 60.73 -44.08
C ALA A 269 5.87 61.48 -45.42
N THR A 270 5.41 60.89 -46.52
CA THR A 270 5.48 61.42 -47.91
C THR A 270 4.44 62.54 -48.22
N LYS A 271 3.51 62.82 -47.28
CA LYS A 271 2.53 63.91 -47.46
C LYS A 271 2.46 64.76 -46.19
N ILE A 272 2.80 66.04 -46.34
CA ILE A 272 2.71 67.03 -45.28
C ILE A 272 1.55 67.96 -45.61
N ILE A 273 0.51 67.96 -44.77
CA ILE A 273 -0.59 68.89 -44.81
C ILE A 273 -0.28 70.04 -43.83
N ILE A 274 0.03 71.19 -44.39
CA ILE A 274 0.35 72.40 -43.60
C ILE A 274 -0.91 73.27 -43.52
N PRO A 275 -1.40 73.59 -42.30
CA PRO A 275 -2.50 74.53 -42.10
C PRO A 275 -2.18 75.91 -42.75
N SER A 276 -3.18 76.53 -43.23
CA SER A 276 -3.04 77.85 -43.95
C SER A 276 -2.36 78.95 -43.14
N GLU A 277 -2.52 78.89 -41.79
CA GLU A 277 -1.91 79.88 -40.89
C GLU A 277 -0.38 79.74 -40.76
N LEU A 278 0.16 78.58 -41.09
CA LEU A 278 1.61 78.30 -41.04
C LEU A 278 2.29 78.42 -42.43
N GLN A 279 1.53 78.67 -43.52
CA GLN A 279 2.10 78.72 -44.87
C GLN A 279 3.14 79.83 -45.02
N GLY A 280 3.00 80.94 -44.32
CA GLY A 280 3.98 82.02 -44.33
C GLY A 280 5.33 81.65 -43.79
N ILE A 281 5.35 80.78 -42.72
CA ILE A 281 6.57 80.30 -42.07
C ILE A 281 7.19 79.16 -42.87
N ALA A 282 6.38 78.27 -43.44
CA ALA A 282 6.82 77.18 -44.32
C ALA A 282 7.42 77.67 -45.60
N GLY A 283 6.87 78.74 -46.17
CA GLY A 283 7.42 79.44 -47.37
C GLY A 283 8.83 80.02 -47.18
N LEU A 284 9.07 80.60 -45.97
CA LEU A 284 10.40 81.09 -45.60
C LEU A 284 11.41 79.97 -45.45
N ALA A 285 10.99 78.77 -44.92
CA ALA A 285 11.84 77.60 -44.69
C ALA A 285 12.22 76.94 -46.05
N THR A 286 11.32 76.94 -47.06
CA THR A 286 11.60 76.39 -48.39
C THR A 286 12.54 77.31 -49.20
N THR A 287 12.35 78.63 -49.11
CA THR A 287 13.28 79.57 -49.74
C THR A 287 14.67 79.57 -49.10
N LEU A 288 14.81 79.37 -47.81
CA LEU A 288 16.10 79.19 -47.12
C LEU A 288 16.77 77.90 -47.58
N LYS A 289 16.04 76.80 -47.76
CA LYS A 289 16.57 75.50 -48.21
C LYS A 289 17.03 75.58 -49.66
N GLU A 290 16.34 76.26 -50.54
CA GLU A 290 16.75 76.52 -51.96
C GLU A 290 18.03 77.31 -51.98
N VAL A 291 18.15 78.40 -51.25
CA VAL A 291 19.35 79.23 -51.16
C VAL A 291 20.56 78.46 -50.64
N VAL A 292 20.38 77.51 -49.74
CA VAL A 292 21.46 76.68 -49.18
C VAL A 292 21.83 75.57 -50.15
N THR A 293 20.88 75.01 -50.92
CA THR A 293 21.16 74.00 -51.96
C THR A 293 21.83 74.55 -53.21
N GLU A 294 21.47 75.71 -53.66
CA GLU A 294 22.15 76.39 -54.81
C GLU A 294 23.62 76.71 -54.52
N LYS A 295 24.00 76.86 -53.25
CA LYS A 295 25.40 77.14 -52.87
C LYS A 295 26.26 75.86 -52.81
N LYS A 296 25.67 74.67 -53.00
CA LYS A 296 26.39 73.38 -53.00
C LYS A 296 26.67 72.81 -54.35
N ASP A 297 25.96 73.31 -55.43
CA ASP A 297 26.15 72.88 -56.82
C ASP A 297 27.15 73.78 -57.57
N ASN A 298 27.79 74.76 -56.91
CA ASN A 298 28.76 75.66 -57.50
C ASN A 298 30.15 75.57 -56.86
N LYS A 299 30.60 74.30 -56.58
CA LYS A 299 31.99 73.99 -56.30
C LYS A 299 32.44 72.66 -56.89
#